data_522a27d7c241d5847e10ac2a1d1272fb
#
_entry.id   522a27d7c241d5847e10ac2a1d1272fb
#
_cell.length_a   1.000
_cell.length_b   1.000
_cell.length_c   1.000
_cell.angle_alpha   90.00
_cell.angle_beta   90.00
_cell.angle_gamma   90.00
#
_symmetry.space_group_name_H-M   'P 1'
#
loop_
_entity.id
_entity.type
_entity.pdbx_description
1 polymer ?
#
loop_
_entity_poly.entity_id
_entity_poly.type
_entity_poly.pdbx_seq_one_letter_code
_entity_poly.pdbx_strand_id
1 'polypeptide(L)'
;MKLIQESALQYLSVKLPLLGAFLMLAALALQWALDFNFIPEQYAPFIIGTVLPALSWIGRKIAQPQLHNQSLGFVTVTAGHSNTDPGAVSGKIKEADLVVNFRNAVTHYLREAGLQVKTDGTGTKNDPLSAAVKLIQGSSVAVEFHMNTATSKQANGIETIALPKDKKLAKDLSKAVADALGSRLRGDNGWIDQSRSARGRLAYVNAGGLVVELGFISNEDELARFNSRYWLAAKAVARVLIDYEKRN
;
A
#
# COMPACT_ATOMS: atom_id res chain seq x y z
N MET A 1 19.83 -10.03 -23.78
CA MET A 1 19.68 -8.58 -23.52
C MET A 1 19.08 -8.25 -22.14
N LYS A 2 18.20 -9.05 -21.53
CA LYS A 2 17.66 -8.82 -20.16
C LYS A 2 18.69 -8.85 -19.02
N LEU A 3 19.64 -9.78 -19.05
CA LEU A 3 20.67 -9.95 -17.99
C LEU A 3 21.62 -8.77 -17.84
N ILE A 4 21.89 -8.02 -18.91
CA ILE A 4 22.78 -6.83 -18.85
C ILE A 4 22.05 -5.64 -18.20
N GLN A 5 20.74 -5.56 -18.37
CA GLN A 5 19.93 -4.45 -17.81
C GLN A 5 19.72 -4.61 -16.30
N GLU A 6 19.53 -5.85 -15.81
CA GLU A 6 19.42 -6.13 -14.37
C GLU A 6 20.74 -5.89 -13.62
N SER A 7 21.88 -6.27 -14.19
CA SER A 7 23.19 -6.02 -13.61
C SER A 7 23.56 -4.53 -13.56
N ALA A 8 23.17 -3.74 -14.57
CA ALA A 8 23.38 -2.29 -14.59
C ALA A 8 22.53 -1.57 -13.53
N LEU A 9 21.28 -1.97 -13.33
CA LEU A 9 20.40 -1.39 -12.32
C LEU A 9 20.86 -1.73 -10.89
N GLN A 10 21.29 -2.97 -10.62
CA GLN A 10 21.87 -3.37 -9.34
C GLN A 10 23.19 -2.61 -9.07
N TYR A 11 24.01 -2.43 -10.10
CA TYR A 11 25.28 -1.71 -9.98
C TYR A 11 25.07 -0.22 -9.67
N LEU A 12 24.09 0.42 -10.29
CA LEU A 12 23.72 1.82 -10.05
C LEU A 12 23.06 1.99 -8.67
N SER A 13 22.22 1.05 -8.23
CA SER A 13 21.53 1.10 -6.94
C SER A 13 22.48 1.05 -5.74
N VAL A 14 23.65 0.44 -5.89
CA VAL A 14 24.69 0.39 -4.85
C VAL A 14 25.67 1.56 -4.95
N LYS A 15 26.07 1.93 -6.17
CA LYS A 15 27.12 2.97 -6.36
C LYS A 15 26.63 4.39 -6.15
N LEU A 16 25.38 4.71 -6.46
CA LEU A 16 24.84 6.05 -6.25
C LEU A 16 24.73 6.44 -4.78
N PRO A 17 24.20 5.59 -3.86
CA PRO A 17 24.23 5.84 -2.42
C PRO A 17 25.66 5.95 -1.87
N LEU A 18 26.59 5.11 -2.33
CA LEU A 18 28.00 5.19 -1.95
C LEU A 18 28.66 6.50 -2.39
N LEU A 19 28.37 6.99 -3.60
CA LEU A 19 28.85 8.28 -4.07
C LEU A 19 28.27 9.43 -3.25
N GLY A 20 26.98 9.39 -2.90
CA GLY A 20 26.34 10.36 -2.02
C GLY A 20 26.98 10.40 -0.63
N ALA A 21 27.24 9.21 -0.04
CA ALA A 21 27.93 9.09 1.24
C ALA A 21 29.38 9.62 1.16
N PHE A 22 30.10 9.33 0.07
CA PHE A 22 31.43 9.84 -0.17
C PHE A 22 31.47 11.37 -0.24
N LEU A 23 30.52 12.00 -0.95
CA LEU A 23 30.42 13.46 -1.05
C LEU A 23 30.12 14.11 0.31
N MET A 24 29.30 13.46 1.16
CA MET A 24 29.04 13.94 2.52
C MET A 24 30.30 13.84 3.39
N LEU A 25 31.03 12.72 3.31
CA LEU A 25 32.30 12.55 4.04
C LEU A 25 33.36 13.54 3.57
N ALA A 26 33.43 13.83 2.27
CA ALA A 26 34.32 14.84 1.71
C ALA A 26 33.97 16.25 2.24
N ALA A 27 32.69 16.58 2.35
CA ALA A 27 32.25 17.86 2.93
C ALA A 27 32.63 17.96 4.43
N LEU A 28 32.45 16.88 5.20
CA LEU A 28 32.87 16.83 6.60
C LEU A 28 34.39 16.95 6.77
N ALA A 29 35.17 16.25 5.93
CA ALA A 29 36.63 16.33 5.94
C ALA A 29 37.11 17.74 5.59
N LEU A 30 36.45 18.41 4.64
CA LEU A 30 36.77 19.78 4.27
C LEU A 30 36.44 20.77 5.40
N GLN A 31 35.29 20.59 6.07
CA GLN A 31 34.94 21.38 7.25
C GLN A 31 35.98 21.18 8.37
N TRP A 32 36.35 19.94 8.64
CA TRP A 32 37.39 19.62 9.64
C TRP A 32 38.74 20.26 9.30
N ALA A 33 39.16 20.24 8.01
CA ALA A 33 40.39 20.87 7.56
C ALA A 33 40.38 22.41 7.74
N LEU A 34 39.21 23.06 7.64
CA LEU A 34 39.03 24.47 7.97
C LEU A 34 39.15 24.73 9.48
N ASP A 35 38.47 23.92 10.29
CA ASP A 35 38.42 24.08 11.75
C ASP A 35 39.82 23.90 12.40
N PHE A 36 40.67 23.08 11.80
CA PHE A 36 42.04 22.83 12.27
C PHE A 36 43.11 23.64 11.52
N ASN A 37 42.74 24.64 10.73
CA ASN A 37 43.64 25.55 10.00
C ASN A 37 44.59 24.84 8.99
N PHE A 38 44.21 23.65 8.49
CA PHE A 38 44.95 23.00 7.40
C PHE A 38 44.74 23.71 6.05
N ILE A 39 43.71 24.57 5.93
CA ILE A 39 43.43 25.37 4.78
C ILE A 39 43.65 26.85 5.15
N PRO A 40 44.38 27.63 4.33
CA PRO A 40 44.59 29.04 4.62
C PRO A 40 43.26 29.79 4.76
N GLU A 41 43.16 30.64 5.77
CA GLU A 41 41.90 31.35 6.17
C GLU A 41 41.25 32.14 5.04
N GLN A 42 42.06 32.65 4.09
CA GLN A 42 41.59 33.38 2.91
C GLN A 42 40.63 32.59 2.02
N TYR A 43 40.67 31.26 2.04
CA TYR A 43 39.77 30.38 1.26
C TYR A 43 38.50 29.96 2.02
N ALA A 44 38.44 30.19 3.32
CA ALA A 44 37.30 29.78 4.14
C ALA A 44 35.96 30.33 3.65
N PRO A 45 35.81 31.66 3.30
CA PRO A 45 34.52 32.17 2.82
C PRO A 45 34.04 31.50 1.54
N PHE A 46 34.94 31.16 0.61
CA PHE A 46 34.61 30.48 -0.63
C PHE A 46 34.18 29.02 -0.38
N ILE A 47 34.90 28.32 0.50
CA ILE A 47 34.59 26.93 0.83
C ILE A 47 33.24 26.83 1.55
N ILE A 48 33.02 27.64 2.58
CA ILE A 48 31.78 27.63 3.36
C ILE A 48 30.59 28.13 2.53
N GLY A 49 30.78 29.20 1.77
CA GLY A 49 29.69 29.83 1.02
C GLY A 49 29.36 29.17 -0.31
N THR A 50 30.26 28.39 -0.89
CA THR A 50 30.07 27.85 -2.24
C THR A 50 30.30 26.33 -2.30
N VAL A 51 31.46 25.87 -1.86
CA VAL A 51 31.85 24.44 -2.04
C VAL A 51 31.00 23.50 -1.21
N LEU A 52 30.84 23.76 0.09
CA LEU A 52 30.07 22.92 0.99
C LEU A 52 28.57 22.86 0.62
N PRO A 53 27.89 23.99 0.32
CA PRO A 53 26.51 23.94 -0.16
C PRO A 53 26.39 23.21 -1.49
N ALA A 54 27.31 23.37 -2.43
CA ALA A 54 27.31 22.67 -3.72
C ALA A 54 27.46 21.15 -3.54
N LEU A 55 28.41 20.70 -2.73
CA LEU A 55 28.59 19.27 -2.39
C LEU A 55 27.34 18.68 -1.73
N SER A 56 26.74 19.41 -0.78
CA SER A 56 25.52 19.00 -0.12
C SER A 56 24.33 18.92 -1.09
N TRP A 57 24.20 19.89 -2.00
CA TRP A 57 23.15 19.90 -3.02
C TRP A 57 23.32 18.75 -4.02
N ILE A 58 24.53 18.51 -4.52
CA ILE A 58 24.87 17.39 -5.42
C ILE A 58 24.61 16.06 -4.70
N GLY A 59 25.06 15.90 -3.45
CA GLY A 59 24.84 14.71 -2.67
C GLY A 59 23.35 14.39 -2.50
N ARG A 60 22.52 15.39 -2.23
CA ARG A 60 21.05 15.22 -2.16
C ARG A 60 20.45 14.83 -3.51
N LYS A 61 20.87 15.45 -4.60
CA LYS A 61 20.40 15.14 -5.96
C LYS A 61 20.78 13.73 -6.41
N ILE A 62 21.96 13.23 -6.00
CA ILE A 62 22.42 11.87 -6.31
C ILE A 62 21.74 10.83 -5.42
N ALA A 63 21.49 11.15 -4.14
CA ALA A 63 20.83 10.24 -3.20
C ALA A 63 19.30 10.13 -3.40
N GLN A 64 18.66 11.16 -3.93
CA GLN A 64 17.20 11.23 -4.08
C GLN A 64 16.57 10.65 -5.37
N PRO A 65 17.26 10.47 -6.52
CA PRO A 65 16.59 9.96 -7.73
C PRO A 65 15.99 8.58 -7.59
N GLN A 66 16.51 7.76 -6.69
CA GLN A 66 16.00 6.39 -6.49
C GLN A 66 14.73 6.31 -5.64
N LEU A 67 14.41 7.35 -4.90
CA LEU A 67 13.15 7.44 -4.14
C LEU A 67 12.01 8.06 -4.98
N HIS A 68 12.33 8.71 -6.12
CA HIS A 68 11.34 9.48 -6.88
C HIS A 68 11.15 9.05 -8.35
N ASN A 69 11.90 8.07 -8.89
CA ASN A 69 11.85 7.69 -10.30
C ASN A 69 11.43 6.25 -10.62
N GLN A 70 10.89 5.51 -9.69
CA GLN A 70 9.81 4.62 -10.10
C GLN A 70 8.56 5.51 -10.12
N SER A 71 7.99 5.73 -11.29
CA SER A 71 6.58 6.07 -11.40
C SER A 71 5.84 4.83 -10.91
N LEU A 72 5.84 4.64 -9.59
CA LEU A 72 4.93 3.71 -8.96
C LEU A 72 3.58 4.13 -9.48
N GLY A 73 2.87 3.23 -10.15
CA GLY A 73 1.49 3.45 -10.51
C GLY A 73 0.74 3.91 -9.26
N PHE A 74 -0.46 4.38 -9.41
CA PHE A 74 -1.26 4.63 -8.22
C PHE A 74 -2.01 3.35 -7.82
N VAL A 75 -2.13 3.14 -6.53
CA VAL A 75 -2.98 2.08 -5.94
C VAL A 75 -4.39 2.63 -5.78
N THR A 76 -5.41 1.86 -6.18
CA THR A 76 -6.81 2.20 -5.88
C THR A 76 -7.27 1.40 -4.66
N VAL A 77 -7.78 2.11 -3.65
CA VAL A 77 -8.29 1.53 -2.40
C VAL A 77 -9.68 2.05 -2.14
N THR A 78 -10.69 1.20 -2.19
CA THR A 78 -12.11 1.57 -2.06
C THR A 78 -12.80 0.80 -0.94
N ALA A 79 -13.89 1.33 -0.46
CA ALA A 79 -14.78 0.68 0.49
C ALA A 79 -16.07 0.27 -0.23
N GLY A 80 -16.56 -0.92 0.04
CA GLY A 80 -17.84 -1.36 -0.48
C GLY A 80 -19.01 -0.48 -0.02
N HIS A 81 -20.11 -0.58 -0.73
CA HIS A 81 -21.35 0.17 -0.44
C HIS A 81 -21.25 1.69 -0.69
N SER A 82 -21.91 2.52 0.12
CA SER A 82 -21.84 3.99 0.03
C SER A 82 -22.46 4.65 1.25
N ASN A 83 -22.48 6.00 1.30
CA ASN A 83 -23.18 6.72 2.37
C ASN A 83 -24.72 6.51 2.35
N THR A 84 -25.26 6.00 1.25
CA THR A 84 -26.72 5.71 1.09
C THR A 84 -27.03 4.20 1.04
N ASP A 85 -26.00 3.35 0.96
CA ASP A 85 -26.13 1.88 1.00
C ASP A 85 -25.35 1.34 2.21
N PRO A 86 -26.03 0.88 3.26
CA PRO A 86 -25.37 0.42 4.49
C PRO A 86 -24.67 -0.93 4.33
N GLY A 87 -24.92 -1.70 3.24
CA GLY A 87 -24.51 -3.08 3.11
C GLY A 87 -25.17 -4.01 4.11
N ALA A 88 -24.45 -5.05 4.52
CA ALA A 88 -24.92 -5.96 5.56
C ALA A 88 -24.99 -5.24 6.92
N VAL A 89 -25.99 -5.61 7.73
CA VAL A 89 -26.26 -4.99 9.03
C VAL A 89 -26.34 -6.06 10.10
N SER A 90 -25.63 -5.85 11.21
CA SER A 90 -25.73 -6.68 12.42
C SER A 90 -26.05 -5.79 13.63
N GLY A 91 -27.30 -5.85 14.09
CA GLY A 91 -27.81 -4.92 15.12
C GLY A 91 -27.75 -3.48 14.62
N LYS A 92 -26.93 -2.63 15.25
CA LYS A 92 -26.72 -1.25 14.86
C LYS A 92 -25.47 -1.03 14.00
N ILE A 93 -24.69 -2.09 13.77
CA ILE A 93 -23.42 -2.03 13.04
C ILE A 93 -23.70 -2.25 11.55
N LYS A 94 -23.18 -1.33 10.73
CA LYS A 94 -23.30 -1.35 9.27
C LYS A 94 -21.96 -1.74 8.65
N GLU A 95 -21.99 -2.57 7.62
CA GLU A 95 -20.82 -2.94 6.85
C GLU A 95 -20.11 -1.70 6.29
N ALA A 96 -20.86 -0.75 5.70
CA ALA A 96 -20.30 0.46 5.13
C ALA A 96 -19.42 1.24 6.11
N ASP A 97 -19.80 1.34 7.40
CA ASP A 97 -19.01 2.05 8.41
C ASP A 97 -17.68 1.33 8.73
N LEU A 98 -17.73 0.00 8.80
CA LEU A 98 -16.55 -0.83 9.09
C LEU A 98 -15.52 -0.76 7.96
N VAL A 99 -15.99 -0.92 6.71
CA VAL A 99 -15.09 -0.94 5.55
C VAL A 99 -14.53 0.43 5.20
N VAL A 100 -15.26 1.52 5.48
CA VAL A 100 -14.73 2.89 5.38
C VAL A 100 -13.57 3.13 6.34
N ASN A 101 -13.71 2.70 7.59
CA ASN A 101 -12.63 2.81 8.58
C ASN A 101 -11.41 1.98 8.16
N PHE A 102 -11.63 0.79 7.63
CA PHE A 102 -10.56 -0.08 7.13
C PHE A 102 -9.85 0.53 5.91
N ARG A 103 -10.61 1.01 4.91
CA ARG A 103 -10.08 1.73 3.74
C ARG A 103 -9.20 2.90 4.16
N ASN A 104 -9.67 3.73 5.09
CA ASN A 104 -8.93 4.89 5.56
C ASN A 104 -7.60 4.48 6.21
N ALA A 105 -7.60 3.41 7.03
CA ALA A 105 -6.40 2.89 7.66
C ALA A 105 -5.40 2.33 6.63
N VAL A 106 -5.84 1.55 5.64
CA VAL A 106 -4.99 1.05 4.56
C VAL A 106 -4.40 2.21 3.76
N THR A 107 -5.24 3.18 3.36
CA THR A 107 -4.83 4.37 2.63
C THR A 107 -3.76 5.17 3.38
N HIS A 108 -3.91 5.31 4.68
CA HIS A 108 -2.93 5.97 5.55
C HIS A 108 -1.55 5.28 5.47
N TYR A 109 -1.49 3.97 5.70
CA TYR A 109 -0.23 3.21 5.65
C TYR A 109 0.43 3.20 4.28
N LEU A 110 -0.36 3.16 3.19
CA LEU A 110 0.18 3.23 1.83
C LEU A 110 0.80 4.60 1.54
N ARG A 111 0.12 5.68 1.96
CA ARG A 111 0.63 7.06 1.79
C ARG A 111 1.86 7.32 2.64
N GLU A 112 1.92 6.81 3.87
CA GLU A 112 3.13 6.86 4.70
C GLU A 112 4.31 6.15 4.04
N ALA A 113 4.07 5.09 3.28
CA ALA A 113 5.09 4.38 2.49
C ALA A 113 5.46 5.10 1.18
N GLY A 114 4.88 6.28 0.89
CA GLY A 114 5.17 7.09 -0.28
C GLY A 114 4.39 6.71 -1.55
N LEU A 115 3.40 5.81 -1.46
CA LEU A 115 2.57 5.42 -2.60
C LEU A 115 1.51 6.47 -2.92
N GLN A 116 1.24 6.67 -4.21
CA GLN A 116 0.07 7.42 -4.66
C GLN A 116 -1.17 6.55 -4.51
N VAL A 117 -2.19 7.06 -3.81
CA VAL A 117 -3.43 6.31 -3.54
C VAL A 117 -4.65 7.11 -3.97
N LYS A 118 -5.47 6.53 -4.84
CA LYS A 118 -6.81 6.99 -5.14
C LYS A 118 -7.83 6.23 -4.30
N THR A 119 -8.87 6.92 -3.87
CA THR A 119 -9.91 6.34 -3.02
C THR A 119 -11.27 6.96 -3.33
N ASP A 120 -12.32 6.21 -3.13
CA ASP A 120 -13.74 6.58 -3.32
C ASP A 120 -14.30 7.50 -2.23
N GLY A 121 -13.45 7.98 -1.33
CA GLY A 121 -13.82 8.94 -0.30
C GLY A 121 -12.74 9.10 0.77
N THR A 122 -12.95 10.03 1.66
CA THR A 122 -12.08 10.31 2.82
C THR A 122 -12.92 10.53 4.07
N GLY A 123 -12.39 10.20 5.23
CA GLY A 123 -13.15 10.26 6.48
C GLY A 123 -14.36 9.33 6.39
N THR A 124 -15.55 9.87 6.59
CA THR A 124 -16.81 9.12 6.52
C THR A 124 -17.45 9.12 5.13
N LYS A 125 -16.86 9.83 4.16
CA LYS A 125 -17.37 9.85 2.78
C LYS A 125 -17.08 8.52 2.11
N ASN A 126 -18.12 7.97 1.46
CA ASN A 126 -18.05 6.74 0.67
C ASN A 126 -18.93 6.89 -0.59
N ASP A 127 -18.28 7.01 -1.73
CA ASP A 127 -18.96 7.16 -3.03
C ASP A 127 -19.51 5.79 -3.50
N PRO A 128 -20.53 5.77 -4.37
CA PRO A 128 -21.14 4.52 -4.83
C PRO A 128 -20.21 3.72 -5.73
N LEU A 129 -20.49 2.41 -5.86
CA LEU A 129 -19.72 1.44 -6.65
C LEU A 129 -19.34 1.95 -8.06
N SER A 130 -20.22 2.69 -8.72
CA SER A 130 -19.94 3.23 -10.05
C SER A 130 -18.77 4.24 -10.07
N ALA A 131 -18.54 4.96 -8.97
CA ALA A 131 -17.39 5.82 -8.79
C ALA A 131 -16.14 5.00 -8.46
N ALA A 132 -16.24 4.01 -7.55
CA ALA A 132 -15.16 3.11 -7.20
C ALA A 132 -14.60 2.37 -8.44
N VAL A 133 -15.47 1.82 -9.28
CA VAL A 133 -15.10 1.14 -10.54
C VAL A 133 -14.33 2.06 -11.50
N LYS A 134 -14.71 3.34 -11.61
CA LYS A 134 -14.00 4.30 -12.48
C LYS A 134 -12.57 4.56 -12.00
N LEU A 135 -12.29 4.47 -10.70
CA LEU A 135 -10.96 4.71 -10.15
C LEU A 135 -9.96 3.59 -10.51
N ILE A 136 -10.44 2.41 -10.90
CA ILE A 136 -9.60 1.26 -11.27
C ILE A 136 -8.77 1.56 -12.52
N GLN A 137 -9.30 2.38 -13.42
CA GLN A 137 -8.63 2.66 -14.68
C GLN A 137 -7.26 3.32 -14.47
N GLY A 138 -6.22 2.65 -14.97
CA GLY A 138 -4.83 3.11 -14.87
C GLY A 138 -4.17 2.85 -13.51
N SER A 139 -4.84 2.16 -12.56
CA SER A 139 -4.20 1.70 -11.33
C SER A 139 -3.30 0.50 -11.61
N SER A 140 -2.19 0.41 -10.88
CA SER A 140 -1.34 -0.78 -10.84
C SER A 140 -2.03 -1.95 -10.15
N VAL A 141 -2.77 -1.64 -9.08
CA VAL A 141 -3.63 -2.58 -8.34
C VAL A 141 -4.83 -1.83 -7.76
N ALA A 142 -5.99 -2.50 -7.72
CA ALA A 142 -7.20 -1.98 -7.13
C ALA A 142 -7.82 -2.98 -6.16
N VAL A 143 -8.13 -2.53 -4.94
CA VAL A 143 -8.76 -3.36 -3.90
C VAL A 143 -9.97 -2.66 -3.32
N GLU A 144 -11.06 -3.41 -3.12
CA GLU A 144 -12.29 -2.98 -2.44
C GLU A 144 -12.52 -3.85 -1.22
N PHE A 145 -12.90 -3.26 -0.10
CA PHE A 145 -13.13 -3.96 1.15
C PHE A 145 -14.61 -4.14 1.44
N HIS A 146 -14.96 -5.34 1.88
CA HIS A 146 -16.31 -5.77 2.23
C HIS A 146 -16.32 -6.59 3.52
N MET A 147 -17.51 -6.78 4.09
CA MET A 147 -17.79 -7.75 5.13
C MET A 147 -18.83 -8.74 4.63
N ASN A 148 -18.50 -10.01 4.71
CA ASN A 148 -19.42 -11.07 4.35
C ASN A 148 -20.58 -11.18 5.35
N THR A 149 -21.68 -11.77 4.94
CA THR A 149 -22.81 -12.08 5.84
C THR A 149 -23.43 -13.42 5.48
N ALA A 150 -24.00 -14.10 6.47
CA ALA A 150 -24.73 -15.34 6.27
C ALA A 150 -25.87 -15.49 7.29
N THR A 151 -26.88 -16.30 6.95
CA THR A 151 -27.93 -16.68 7.89
C THR A 151 -27.37 -17.44 9.11
N SER A 152 -26.39 -18.31 8.86
CA SER A 152 -25.71 -19.04 9.94
C SER A 152 -24.73 -18.09 10.66
N LYS A 153 -24.90 -17.94 11.96
CA LYS A 153 -23.97 -17.21 12.84
C LYS A 153 -22.60 -17.89 12.99
N GLN A 154 -22.48 -19.13 12.56
CA GLN A 154 -21.23 -19.89 12.57
C GLN A 154 -20.39 -19.68 11.31
N ALA A 155 -20.93 -19.06 10.25
CA ALA A 155 -20.16 -18.72 9.07
C ALA A 155 -19.05 -17.73 9.42
N ASN A 156 -17.82 -18.04 8.99
CA ASN A 156 -16.63 -17.25 9.32
C ASN A 156 -15.54 -17.43 8.28
N GLY A 157 -14.54 -16.58 8.32
CA GLY A 157 -13.31 -16.67 7.55
C GLY A 157 -13.15 -15.58 6.48
N ILE A 158 -11.92 -15.44 6.02
CA ILE A 158 -11.45 -14.40 5.13
C ILE A 158 -11.33 -14.95 3.70
N GLU A 159 -11.76 -14.17 2.71
CA GLU A 159 -11.61 -14.53 1.30
C GLU A 159 -11.42 -13.27 0.43
N THR A 160 -10.76 -13.44 -0.69
CA THR A 160 -10.63 -12.40 -1.72
C THR A 160 -11.17 -12.94 -3.04
N ILE A 161 -12.14 -12.24 -3.60
CA ILE A 161 -12.74 -12.56 -4.89
C ILE A 161 -11.95 -11.83 -5.95
N ALA A 162 -11.40 -12.58 -6.91
CA ALA A 162 -10.56 -12.02 -7.97
C ALA A 162 -10.58 -12.90 -9.23
N LEU A 163 -10.13 -12.34 -10.34
CA LEU A 163 -9.89 -13.10 -11.57
C LEU A 163 -8.72 -14.09 -11.38
N PRO A 164 -8.64 -15.17 -12.16
CA PRO A 164 -7.56 -16.15 -12.07
C PRO A 164 -6.15 -15.58 -12.17
N LYS A 165 -5.97 -14.52 -12.97
CA LYS A 165 -4.67 -13.84 -13.13
C LYS A 165 -4.17 -13.21 -11.82
N ASP A 166 -5.07 -12.80 -10.94
CA ASP A 166 -4.78 -12.11 -9.67
C ASP A 166 -4.81 -13.06 -8.46
N LYS A 167 -4.93 -14.37 -8.71
CA LYS A 167 -5.05 -15.43 -7.67
C LYS A 167 -3.97 -15.35 -6.60
N LYS A 168 -2.71 -15.11 -6.99
CA LYS A 168 -1.62 -15.03 -6.03
C LYS A 168 -1.80 -13.85 -5.07
N LEU A 169 -2.07 -12.67 -5.61
CA LEU A 169 -2.30 -11.46 -4.80
C LEU A 169 -3.53 -11.63 -3.90
N ALA A 170 -4.60 -12.23 -4.41
CA ALA A 170 -5.80 -12.51 -3.63
C ALA A 170 -5.51 -13.39 -2.41
N LYS A 171 -4.70 -14.46 -2.58
CA LYS A 171 -4.26 -15.32 -1.48
C LYS A 171 -3.39 -14.56 -0.47
N ASP A 172 -2.45 -13.76 -0.94
CA ASP A 172 -1.55 -12.97 -0.10
C ASP A 172 -2.34 -11.96 0.75
N LEU A 173 -3.33 -11.27 0.17
CA LEU A 173 -4.22 -10.34 0.87
C LEU A 173 -5.07 -11.04 1.94
N SER A 174 -5.76 -12.12 1.56
CA SER A 174 -6.58 -12.89 2.49
C SER A 174 -5.76 -13.47 3.65
N LYS A 175 -4.56 -13.97 3.35
CA LYS A 175 -3.66 -14.49 4.38
C LYS A 175 -3.23 -13.40 5.36
N ALA A 176 -2.89 -12.21 4.85
CA ALA A 176 -2.49 -11.08 5.69
C ALA A 176 -3.60 -10.65 6.65
N VAL A 177 -4.85 -10.60 6.17
CA VAL A 177 -6.02 -10.31 7.01
C VAL A 177 -6.27 -11.43 8.02
N ALA A 178 -6.27 -12.69 7.57
CA ALA A 178 -6.53 -13.84 8.41
C ALA A 178 -5.52 -13.99 9.56
N ASP A 179 -4.23 -13.82 9.25
CA ASP A 179 -3.16 -13.89 10.27
C ASP A 179 -3.32 -12.76 11.30
N ALA A 180 -3.62 -11.52 10.86
CA ALA A 180 -3.77 -10.37 11.74
C ALA A 180 -4.99 -10.48 12.67
N LEU A 181 -6.10 -11.02 12.16
CA LEU A 181 -7.36 -11.18 12.91
C LEU A 181 -7.45 -12.50 13.67
N GLY A 182 -6.59 -13.48 13.41
CA GLY A 182 -6.72 -14.84 13.93
C GLY A 182 -7.93 -15.55 13.35
N SER A 183 -8.24 -15.33 12.07
CA SER A 183 -9.35 -15.96 11.35
C SER A 183 -8.84 -17.03 10.39
N ARG A 184 -9.73 -17.91 9.94
CA ARG A 184 -9.39 -18.92 8.93
C ARG A 184 -9.52 -18.37 7.51
N LEU A 185 -8.86 -19.02 6.57
CA LEU A 185 -9.03 -18.79 5.15
C LEU A 185 -10.22 -19.59 4.58
N ARG A 186 -10.91 -19.00 3.61
CA ARG A 186 -11.98 -19.64 2.83
C ARG A 186 -11.50 -19.97 1.41
N GLY A 187 -12.34 -20.68 0.66
CA GLY A 187 -12.06 -21.00 -0.74
C GLY A 187 -10.75 -21.76 -0.94
N ASP A 188 -10.03 -21.42 -2.02
CA ASP A 188 -8.70 -21.98 -2.27
C ASP A 188 -7.63 -21.13 -1.56
N ASN A 189 -7.41 -21.39 -0.26
CA ASN A 189 -6.45 -20.66 0.58
C ASN A 189 -6.63 -19.12 0.51
N GLY A 190 -7.88 -18.68 0.65
CA GLY A 190 -8.23 -17.27 0.67
C GLY A 190 -8.63 -16.69 -0.70
N TRP A 191 -8.53 -17.43 -1.80
CA TRP A 191 -9.00 -16.99 -3.11
C TRP A 191 -10.29 -17.68 -3.53
N ILE A 192 -11.21 -16.87 -4.06
CA ILE A 192 -12.43 -17.33 -4.74
C ILE A 192 -12.45 -16.73 -6.15
N ASP A 193 -12.56 -17.59 -7.16
CA ASP A 193 -12.87 -17.14 -8.52
C ASP A 193 -14.27 -16.49 -8.52
N GLN A 194 -14.44 -15.33 -9.17
CA GLN A 194 -15.72 -14.64 -9.19
C GLN A 194 -16.86 -15.50 -9.74
N SER A 195 -16.57 -16.45 -10.65
CA SER A 195 -17.57 -17.37 -11.20
C SER A 195 -18.17 -18.29 -10.13
N ARG A 196 -17.48 -18.46 -8.99
CA ARG A 196 -17.88 -19.26 -7.83
C ARG A 196 -18.36 -18.42 -6.65
N SER A 197 -18.35 -17.07 -6.80
CA SER A 197 -18.90 -16.16 -5.83
C SER A 197 -20.42 -16.33 -5.74
N ALA A 198 -20.97 -16.24 -4.52
CA ALA A 198 -22.40 -16.31 -4.28
C ALA A 198 -23.18 -15.17 -5.00
N ARG A 199 -22.51 -14.07 -5.31
CA ARG A 199 -23.07 -12.91 -6.03
C ARG A 199 -22.84 -12.97 -7.53
N GLY A 200 -22.17 -14.02 -8.07
CA GLY A 200 -21.84 -14.14 -9.48
C GLY A 200 -20.81 -13.08 -9.93
N ARG A 201 -21.06 -12.45 -11.08
CA ARG A 201 -20.17 -11.43 -11.64
C ARG A 201 -20.21 -10.12 -10.86
N LEU A 202 -19.07 -9.70 -10.36
CA LEU A 202 -18.90 -8.44 -9.64
C LEU A 202 -18.31 -7.36 -10.56
N ALA A 203 -18.94 -6.19 -10.61
CA ALA A 203 -18.52 -5.08 -11.48
C ALA A 203 -17.06 -4.66 -11.18
N TYR A 204 -16.68 -4.59 -9.92
CA TYR A 204 -15.33 -4.23 -9.47
C TYR A 204 -14.29 -5.24 -9.96
N VAL A 205 -14.57 -6.55 -9.83
CA VAL A 205 -13.67 -7.62 -10.28
C VAL A 205 -13.58 -7.67 -11.80
N ASN A 206 -14.71 -7.48 -12.51
CA ASN A 206 -14.70 -7.41 -13.97
C ASN A 206 -13.89 -6.22 -14.52
N ALA A 207 -13.82 -5.12 -13.78
CA ALA A 207 -12.97 -3.97 -14.11
C ALA A 207 -11.49 -4.18 -13.79
N GLY A 208 -11.13 -5.32 -13.19
CA GLY A 208 -9.74 -5.69 -12.87
C GLY A 208 -9.34 -5.46 -11.42
N GLY A 209 -10.29 -5.14 -10.52
CA GLY A 209 -10.03 -5.02 -9.10
C GLY A 209 -10.18 -6.35 -8.34
N LEU A 210 -9.84 -6.34 -7.05
CA LEU A 210 -10.02 -7.45 -6.11
C LEU A 210 -10.99 -7.02 -5.01
N VAL A 211 -11.92 -7.89 -4.63
CA VAL A 211 -12.84 -7.68 -3.52
C VAL A 211 -12.40 -8.52 -2.32
N VAL A 212 -12.04 -7.87 -1.24
CA VAL A 212 -11.53 -8.50 -0.01
C VAL A 212 -12.63 -8.53 1.04
N GLU A 213 -13.10 -9.73 1.38
CA GLU A 213 -14.06 -9.98 2.45
C GLU A 213 -13.31 -10.16 3.78
N LEU A 214 -13.45 -9.18 4.67
CA LEU A 214 -12.68 -9.04 5.91
C LEU A 214 -13.19 -9.94 7.06
N GLY A 215 -14.17 -10.77 6.78
CA GLY A 215 -14.85 -11.64 7.74
C GLY A 215 -16.37 -11.50 7.67
N PHE A 216 -17.08 -12.18 8.55
CA PHE A 216 -18.54 -12.18 8.59
C PHE A 216 -19.06 -11.20 9.64
N ILE A 217 -19.77 -10.15 9.21
CA ILE A 217 -20.43 -9.21 10.12
C ILE A 217 -21.53 -9.92 10.96
N SER A 218 -22.08 -11.02 10.45
CA SER A 218 -23.09 -11.84 11.13
C SER A 218 -22.51 -12.77 12.22
N ASN A 219 -21.18 -12.92 12.30
CA ASN A 219 -20.50 -13.73 13.31
C ASN A 219 -19.92 -12.79 14.39
N GLU A 220 -20.44 -12.91 15.62
CA GLU A 220 -20.09 -12.02 16.73
C GLU A 220 -18.61 -12.10 17.12
N ASP A 221 -18.01 -13.30 17.11
CA ASP A 221 -16.60 -13.49 17.44
C ASP A 221 -15.69 -12.89 16.37
N GLU A 222 -16.02 -13.06 15.09
CA GLU A 222 -15.26 -12.44 13.98
C GLU A 222 -15.37 -10.92 13.99
N LEU A 223 -16.57 -10.41 14.21
CA LEU A 223 -16.80 -8.98 14.35
C LEU A 223 -16.05 -8.38 15.54
N ALA A 224 -16.02 -9.08 16.68
CA ALA A 224 -15.25 -8.64 17.85
C ALA A 224 -13.73 -8.63 17.56
N ARG A 225 -13.21 -9.68 16.91
CA ARG A 225 -11.80 -9.71 16.46
C ARG A 225 -11.48 -8.60 15.49
N PHE A 226 -12.35 -8.36 14.50
CA PHE A 226 -12.19 -7.25 13.56
C PHE A 226 -12.14 -5.92 14.31
N ASN A 227 -13.12 -5.60 15.12
CA ASN A 227 -13.19 -4.33 15.85
C ASN A 227 -11.97 -4.07 16.74
N SER A 228 -11.42 -5.13 17.34
CA SER A 228 -10.24 -5.02 18.21
C SER A 228 -8.91 -4.96 17.48
N ARG A 229 -8.84 -5.37 16.20
CA ARG A 229 -7.56 -5.57 15.48
C ARG A 229 -7.56 -5.07 14.03
N TYR A 230 -8.61 -4.38 13.55
CA TYR A 230 -8.72 -3.98 12.13
C TYR A 230 -7.51 -3.18 11.66
N TRP A 231 -6.92 -2.36 12.51
CA TRP A 231 -5.74 -1.58 12.18
C TRP A 231 -4.50 -2.43 11.93
N LEU A 232 -4.35 -3.58 12.63
CA LEU A 232 -3.29 -4.56 12.36
C LEU A 232 -3.50 -5.21 10.99
N ALA A 233 -4.73 -5.61 10.68
CA ALA A 233 -5.08 -6.17 9.38
C ALA A 233 -4.88 -5.15 8.25
N ALA A 234 -5.28 -3.89 8.46
CA ALA A 234 -5.05 -2.81 7.50
C ALA A 234 -3.56 -2.57 7.21
N LYS A 235 -2.72 -2.59 8.25
CA LYS A 235 -1.25 -2.49 8.12
C LYS A 235 -0.67 -3.69 7.36
N ALA A 236 -1.18 -4.90 7.62
CA ALA A 236 -0.75 -6.12 6.92
C ALA A 236 -1.14 -6.09 5.44
N VAL A 237 -2.37 -5.67 5.11
CA VAL A 237 -2.82 -5.46 3.73
C VAL A 237 -1.97 -4.42 3.02
N ALA A 238 -1.70 -3.27 3.65
CA ALA A 238 -0.86 -2.23 3.08
C ALA A 238 0.55 -2.77 2.76
N ARG A 239 1.13 -3.60 3.63
CA ARG A 239 2.43 -4.24 3.37
C ARG A 239 2.39 -5.14 2.14
N VAL A 240 1.34 -5.96 1.97
CA VAL A 240 1.18 -6.79 0.76
C VAL A 240 1.14 -5.94 -0.50
N LEU A 241 0.37 -4.84 -0.49
CA LEU A 241 0.26 -3.93 -1.63
C LEU A 241 1.58 -3.19 -1.92
N ILE A 242 2.30 -2.74 -0.89
CA ILE A 242 3.63 -2.13 -1.03
C ILE A 242 4.62 -3.12 -1.66
N ASP A 243 4.61 -4.37 -1.19
CA ASP A 243 5.50 -5.42 -1.74
C ASP A 243 5.09 -5.83 -3.17
N TYR A 244 3.82 -5.73 -3.51
CA TYR A 244 3.31 -5.92 -4.86
C TYR A 244 3.83 -4.81 -5.80
N GLU A 245 3.69 -3.55 -5.41
CA GLU A 245 4.15 -2.39 -6.18
C GLU A 245 5.67 -2.41 -6.43
N LYS A 246 6.46 -2.86 -5.45
CA LYS A 246 7.92 -2.96 -5.60
C LYS A 246 8.39 -4.04 -6.57
N ARG A 247 7.52 -5.00 -6.91
CA ARG A 247 7.86 -6.14 -7.79
C ARG A 247 7.42 -5.95 -9.23
N ASN A 248 6.50 -5.02 -9.48
CA ASN A 248 5.95 -4.71 -10.79
C ASN A 248 6.40 -3.34 -11.28
#